data_193cc2e7f176fd7e4e3f820b71e1d397
#
_entry.id   193cc2e7f176fd7e4e3f820b71e1d397
#
_cell.length_a   1.000
_cell.length_b   1.000
_cell.length_c   1.000
_cell.angle_alpha   90.00
_cell.angle_beta   90.00
_cell.angle_gamma   90.00
#
_symmetry.space_group_name_H-M   'P 1'
#
loop_
_entity.id
_entity.type
_entity.pdbx_description
1 polymer ?
#
loop_
_entity_poly.entity_id
_entity_poly.type
_entity_poly.pdbx_seq_one_letter_code
_entity_poly.pdbx_strand_id
1 'polypeptide(L)'
;MRTTRLLSNGLKRQIVDAQVINLPRNNMDKNHESQGWETVVRSLKHALNDPKWQGTLSTVIISNDYVKFSVIPWNAELISEVEKQAYLQHCFNLAYGEPAKAWDLRMNIPEFDKPTIASAVPIDLVQALHDVYAESGMELSAIYPQLMLAINQTLSEISQHKMAQSFWLVAVQNGRICLMLLVDGSWRLVKNVAVAADFSTQIPALIQREVVNNNLQVEMPILLYWPEYKEVSAFQLANHCVINIHPHQFDKEIIHASTRYSQGEPA
;
A
#
# COMPACT_ATOMS: atom_id res chain seq x y z
N MET A 1 6.06 -11.36 9.24
CA MET A 1 4.69 -11.70 8.76
C MET A 1 3.73 -11.73 9.94
N ARG A 2 2.52 -11.22 9.79
CA ARG A 2 1.46 -11.27 10.81
C ARG A 2 0.22 -11.92 10.20
N THR A 3 -0.37 -12.88 10.89
CA THR A 3 -1.67 -13.46 10.57
C THR A 3 -2.66 -13.08 11.66
N THR A 4 -3.89 -12.72 11.30
CA THR A 4 -4.91 -12.32 12.26
C THR A 4 -6.24 -12.95 11.86
N ARG A 5 -6.92 -13.59 12.82
CA ARG A 5 -8.26 -14.15 12.64
C ARG A 5 -9.28 -13.21 13.26
N LEU A 6 -10.30 -12.86 12.47
CA LEU A 6 -11.40 -12.02 12.89
C LEU A 6 -12.68 -12.84 12.93
N LEU A 7 -13.49 -12.66 13.96
CA LEU A 7 -14.89 -13.09 13.98
C LEU A 7 -15.77 -11.86 13.76
N SER A 8 -16.74 -11.98 12.84
CA SER A 8 -17.74 -10.96 12.59
C SER A 8 -19.09 -11.44 13.11
N ASN A 9 -19.68 -10.69 14.03
CA ASN A 9 -21.06 -10.85 14.50
C ASN A 9 -21.84 -9.58 14.09
N GLY A 10 -22.37 -9.59 12.88
CA GLY A 10 -23.05 -8.42 12.32
C GLY A 10 -22.11 -7.20 12.20
N LEU A 11 -22.40 -6.14 12.95
CA LEU A 11 -21.65 -4.88 12.92
C LEU A 11 -20.38 -4.88 13.79
N LYS A 12 -20.16 -5.90 14.61
CA LYS A 12 -18.99 -5.99 15.49
C LYS A 12 -18.01 -7.04 15.00
N ARG A 13 -16.75 -6.68 14.96
CA ARG A 13 -15.63 -7.55 14.61
C ARG A 13 -14.68 -7.62 15.79
N GLN A 14 -14.19 -8.82 16.08
CA GLN A 14 -13.28 -9.07 17.19
C GLN A 14 -12.10 -9.91 16.71
N ILE A 15 -10.88 -9.48 17.07
CA ILE A 15 -9.70 -10.30 16.88
C ILE A 15 -9.80 -11.48 17.84
N VAL A 16 -9.82 -12.69 17.29
CA VAL A 16 -9.90 -13.94 18.08
C VAL A 16 -8.55 -14.56 18.23
N ASP A 17 -7.68 -14.38 17.24
CA ASP A 17 -6.33 -14.92 17.24
C ASP A 17 -5.42 -14.03 16.37
N ALA A 18 -4.17 -13.90 16.79
CA ALA A 18 -3.14 -13.19 16.03
C ALA A 18 -1.78 -13.87 16.24
N GLN A 19 -1.11 -14.17 15.14
CA GLN A 19 0.22 -14.75 15.15
C GLN A 19 1.20 -13.86 14.42
N VAL A 20 2.37 -13.64 15.02
CA VAL A 20 3.49 -12.94 14.39
C VAL A 20 4.61 -13.92 14.15
N ILE A 21 5.02 -14.07 12.91
CA ILE A 21 6.16 -14.89 12.50
C ILE A 21 7.29 -13.97 12.10
N ASN A 22 8.37 -13.99 12.86
CA ASN A 22 9.59 -13.27 12.53
C ASN A 22 10.35 -14.06 11.46
N LEU A 23 10.48 -13.45 10.29
CA LEU A 23 11.26 -14.02 9.20
C LEU A 23 12.69 -13.50 9.30
N PRO A 24 13.71 -14.35 9.10
CA PRO A 24 15.07 -13.87 9.04
C PRO A 24 15.16 -12.81 7.91
N ARG A 25 15.70 -11.65 8.22
CA ARG A 25 16.13 -10.72 7.18
C ARG A 25 17.30 -11.38 6.47
N ASN A 26 17.07 -12.01 5.34
CA ASN A 26 18.14 -12.29 4.42
C ASN A 26 18.73 -10.93 4.07
N ASN A 27 20.03 -10.74 4.30
CA ASN A 27 20.76 -9.62 3.71
C ASN A 27 20.45 -9.70 2.21
N MET A 28 19.58 -8.78 1.76
CA MET A 28 19.21 -8.71 0.34
C MET A 28 20.49 -8.40 -0.41
N ASP A 29 21.09 -9.40 -1.01
CA ASP A 29 22.04 -9.18 -2.08
C ASP A 29 21.30 -8.33 -3.11
N LYS A 30 21.84 -7.14 -3.37
CA LYS A 30 21.25 -6.11 -4.22
C LYS A 30 20.93 -6.57 -5.65
N ASN A 31 21.27 -7.81 -6.00
CA ASN A 31 21.15 -8.39 -7.33
C ASN A 31 19.95 -9.36 -7.52
N HIS A 32 19.17 -9.67 -6.47
CA HIS A 32 18.03 -10.58 -6.56
C HIS A 32 16.80 -10.03 -5.83
N GLU A 33 16.14 -9.01 -6.41
CA GLU A 33 14.82 -8.52 -5.94
C GLU A 33 13.72 -9.60 -5.98
N SER A 34 13.93 -10.69 -6.69
CA SER A 34 12.93 -11.74 -6.94
C SER A 34 12.85 -12.87 -5.92
N GLN A 35 13.83 -13.06 -5.06
CA GLN A 35 13.91 -14.27 -4.20
C GLN A 35 13.47 -14.07 -2.73
N GLY A 36 13.20 -12.86 -2.29
CA GLY A 36 12.85 -12.59 -0.88
C GLY A 36 11.45 -13.06 -0.47
N TRP A 37 10.49 -13.05 -1.35
CA TRP A 37 9.09 -13.39 -1.05
C TRP A 37 8.84 -14.91 -0.95
N GLU A 38 9.64 -15.76 -1.61
CA GLU A 38 9.48 -17.21 -1.57
C GLU A 38 9.57 -17.76 -0.14
N THR A 39 10.51 -17.25 0.67
CA THR A 39 10.63 -17.60 2.07
C THR A 39 9.40 -17.20 2.88
N VAL A 40 8.83 -16.02 2.57
CA VAL A 40 7.60 -15.52 3.20
C VAL A 40 6.42 -16.43 2.86
N VAL A 41 6.25 -16.79 1.59
CA VAL A 41 5.17 -17.68 1.10
C VAL A 41 5.29 -19.08 1.72
N ARG A 42 6.50 -19.63 1.81
CA ARG A 42 6.75 -20.92 2.48
C ARG A 42 6.35 -20.87 3.96
N SER A 43 6.72 -19.80 4.65
CA SER A 43 6.35 -19.63 6.06
C SER A 43 4.85 -19.41 6.24
N LEU A 44 4.20 -18.73 5.28
CA LEU A 44 2.75 -18.58 5.25
C LEU A 44 2.07 -19.93 5.09
N LYS A 45 2.49 -20.76 4.12
CA LYS A 45 1.98 -22.12 3.92
C LYS A 45 2.05 -22.94 5.19
N HIS A 46 3.19 -22.90 5.89
CA HIS A 46 3.34 -23.60 7.16
C HIS A 46 2.36 -23.10 8.24
N ALA A 47 2.16 -21.77 8.32
CA ALA A 47 1.25 -21.19 9.29
C ALA A 47 -0.23 -21.52 9.00
N LEU A 48 -0.62 -21.62 7.73
CA LEU A 48 -1.99 -21.90 7.31
C LEU A 48 -2.37 -23.38 7.43
N ASN A 49 -1.42 -24.27 7.68
CA ASN A 49 -1.70 -25.68 7.99
C ASN A 49 -2.43 -25.90 9.33
N ASP A 50 -2.49 -24.90 10.20
CA ASP A 50 -3.25 -24.97 11.45
C ASP A 50 -4.76 -25.01 11.13
N PRO A 51 -5.49 -26.07 11.58
CA PRO A 51 -6.92 -26.24 11.29
C PRO A 51 -7.80 -25.05 11.67
N LYS A 52 -7.34 -24.19 12.58
CA LYS A 52 -8.08 -22.98 12.99
C LYS A 52 -8.35 -22.00 11.85
N TRP A 53 -7.56 -22.06 10.76
CA TRP A 53 -7.69 -21.18 9.61
C TRP A 53 -8.64 -21.70 8.52
N GLN A 54 -8.96 -23.00 8.52
CA GLN A 54 -9.77 -23.62 7.48
C GLN A 54 -11.15 -22.97 7.33
N GLY A 55 -11.60 -22.87 6.09
CA GLY A 55 -12.91 -22.30 5.75
C GLY A 55 -13.05 -20.80 6.00
N THR A 56 -11.93 -20.08 6.19
CA THR A 56 -11.95 -18.63 6.38
C THR A 56 -11.79 -17.91 5.04
N LEU A 57 -12.54 -16.80 4.90
CA LEU A 57 -12.30 -15.82 3.84
C LEU A 57 -11.10 -14.95 4.23
N SER A 58 -10.12 -14.85 3.36
CA SER A 58 -8.84 -14.24 3.68
C SER A 58 -8.53 -13.02 2.81
N THR A 59 -7.88 -12.04 3.40
CA THR A 59 -7.31 -10.89 2.71
C THR A 59 -5.82 -10.81 3.03
N VAL A 60 -5.00 -10.63 2.02
CA VAL A 60 -3.56 -10.45 2.16
C VAL A 60 -3.18 -9.00 2.00
N ILE A 61 -2.42 -8.46 2.95
CA ILE A 61 -1.78 -7.15 2.85
C ILE A 61 -0.30 -7.38 2.53
N ILE A 62 0.12 -6.97 1.34
CA ILE A 62 1.50 -7.12 0.88
C ILE A 62 2.33 -5.92 1.34
N SER A 63 3.53 -6.20 1.86
CA SER A 63 4.52 -5.17 2.17
C SER A 63 4.88 -4.35 0.91
N ASN A 64 5.08 -3.06 1.11
CA ASN A 64 5.54 -2.16 0.04
C ASN A 64 6.93 -2.54 -0.53
N ASP A 65 7.66 -3.48 0.11
CA ASP A 65 8.90 -4.05 -0.44
C ASP A 65 8.68 -4.77 -1.78
N TYR A 66 7.51 -5.40 -1.94
CA TYR A 66 7.17 -6.20 -3.12
C TYR A 66 6.29 -5.45 -4.12
N VAL A 67 6.05 -4.17 -3.90
CA VAL A 67 5.12 -3.38 -4.72
C VAL A 67 5.82 -2.21 -5.38
N LYS A 68 5.58 -2.01 -6.66
CA LYS A 68 5.94 -0.78 -7.38
C LYS A 68 4.69 0.07 -7.53
N PHE A 69 4.86 1.39 -7.52
CA PHE A 69 3.75 2.33 -7.63
C PHE A 69 4.01 3.35 -8.72
N SER A 70 2.95 3.80 -9.38
CA SER A 70 3.00 4.90 -10.34
C SER A 70 1.75 5.76 -10.25
N VAL A 71 1.88 7.04 -10.52
CA VAL A 71 0.74 7.92 -10.79
C VAL A 71 0.42 7.79 -12.28
N ILE A 72 -0.80 7.39 -12.58
CA ILE A 72 -1.29 7.21 -13.96
C ILE A 72 -2.09 8.45 -14.33
N PRO A 73 -1.69 9.20 -15.36
CA PRO A 73 -2.45 10.34 -15.87
C PRO A 73 -3.83 9.90 -16.33
N TRP A 74 -4.83 10.78 -16.11
CA TRP A 74 -6.13 10.55 -16.70
C TRP A 74 -6.08 10.72 -18.23
N ASN A 75 -6.82 9.89 -18.94
CA ASN A 75 -6.91 9.95 -20.40
C ASN A 75 -8.37 9.70 -20.83
N ALA A 76 -8.98 10.73 -21.44
CA ALA A 76 -10.37 10.70 -21.91
C ALA A 76 -10.63 9.72 -23.05
N GLU A 77 -9.59 9.32 -23.78
CA GLU A 77 -9.72 8.48 -24.98
C GLU A 77 -9.86 6.98 -24.61
N LEU A 78 -9.60 6.61 -23.36
CA LEU A 78 -9.66 5.22 -22.91
C LEU A 78 -11.09 4.82 -22.55
N ILE A 79 -11.78 4.17 -23.46
CA ILE A 79 -13.18 3.77 -23.29
C ILE A 79 -13.30 2.36 -22.72
N SER A 80 -12.53 1.41 -23.25
CA SER A 80 -12.60 0.00 -22.87
C SER A 80 -11.60 -0.38 -21.77
N GLU A 81 -11.90 -1.44 -21.00
CA GLU A 81 -10.99 -1.97 -20.00
C GLU A 81 -9.69 -2.50 -20.63
N VAL A 82 -9.74 -3.00 -21.88
CA VAL A 82 -8.56 -3.45 -22.63
C VAL A 82 -7.62 -2.28 -22.92
N GLU A 83 -8.16 -1.13 -23.35
CA GLU A 83 -7.36 0.09 -23.60
C GLU A 83 -6.77 0.64 -22.29
N LYS A 84 -7.56 0.66 -21.21
CA LYS A 84 -7.08 1.08 -19.89
C LYS A 84 -5.93 0.20 -19.41
N GLN A 85 -6.06 -1.12 -19.57
CA GLN A 85 -5.00 -2.07 -19.18
C GLN A 85 -3.75 -1.92 -20.04
N ALA A 86 -3.90 -1.71 -21.34
CA ALA A 86 -2.78 -1.45 -22.25
C ALA A 86 -2.07 -0.13 -21.93
N TYR A 87 -2.83 0.92 -21.60
CA TYR A 87 -2.29 2.20 -21.17
C TYR A 87 -1.55 2.09 -19.83
N LEU A 88 -2.12 1.37 -18.87
CA LEU A 88 -1.49 1.09 -17.60
C LEU A 88 -0.15 0.37 -17.78
N GLN A 89 -0.12 -0.67 -18.62
CA GLN A 89 1.11 -1.38 -18.98
C GLN A 89 2.13 -0.45 -19.64
N HIS A 90 1.69 0.43 -20.52
CA HIS A 90 2.55 1.42 -21.16
C HIS A 90 3.18 2.37 -20.12
N CYS A 91 2.40 2.91 -19.19
CA CYS A 91 2.90 3.79 -18.14
C CYS A 91 3.94 3.09 -17.24
N PHE A 92 3.70 1.83 -16.86
CA PHE A 92 4.66 1.06 -16.07
C PHE A 92 5.93 0.72 -16.87
N ASN A 93 5.80 0.42 -18.16
CA ASN A 93 6.97 0.19 -19.02
C ASN A 93 7.84 1.46 -19.17
N LEU A 94 7.22 2.63 -19.23
CA LEU A 94 7.97 3.90 -19.25
C LEU A 94 8.71 4.15 -17.92
N ALA A 95 8.08 3.82 -16.81
CA ALA A 95 8.64 4.08 -15.48
C ALA A 95 9.71 3.06 -15.05
N TYR A 96 9.53 1.79 -15.43
CA TYR A 96 10.32 0.67 -14.90
C TYR A 96 10.97 -0.21 -15.98
N GLY A 97 10.66 -0.01 -17.23
CA GLY A 97 11.22 -0.78 -18.36
C GLY A 97 10.63 -2.19 -18.49
N GLU A 98 11.40 -3.08 -19.16
CA GLU A 98 11.00 -4.47 -19.46
C GLU A 98 10.52 -5.30 -18.25
N PRO A 99 11.06 -5.18 -17.04
CA PRO A 99 10.57 -5.94 -15.88
C PRO A 99 9.06 -5.77 -15.61
N ALA A 100 8.48 -4.63 -16.01
CA ALA A 100 7.05 -4.37 -15.80
C ALA A 100 6.12 -5.37 -16.52
N LYS A 101 6.60 -6.10 -17.52
CA LYS A 101 5.82 -7.14 -18.21
C LYS A 101 5.51 -8.37 -17.35
N ALA A 102 6.30 -8.60 -16.31
CA ALA A 102 6.14 -9.72 -15.39
C ALA A 102 5.31 -9.34 -14.14
N TRP A 103 4.62 -8.19 -14.16
CA TRP A 103 3.86 -7.70 -13.01
C TRP A 103 2.35 -7.71 -13.28
N ASP A 104 1.58 -8.09 -12.26
CA ASP A 104 0.14 -7.86 -12.18
C ASP A 104 -0.09 -6.39 -11.82
N LEU A 105 -0.69 -5.66 -12.74
CA LEU A 105 -0.91 -4.23 -12.65
C LEU A 105 -2.36 -3.95 -12.25
N ARG A 106 -2.53 -3.13 -11.21
CA ARG A 106 -3.85 -2.74 -10.69
C ARG A 106 -3.91 -1.24 -10.48
N MET A 107 -5.02 -0.63 -10.83
CA MET A 107 -5.33 0.77 -10.51
C MET A 107 -6.77 0.89 -10.04
N ASN A 108 -7.04 1.93 -9.26
CA ASN A 108 -8.40 2.31 -8.93
C ASN A 108 -9.08 2.92 -10.17
N ILE A 109 -10.41 2.87 -10.21
CA ILE A 109 -11.17 3.59 -11.22
C ILE A 109 -10.82 5.08 -11.06
N PRO A 110 -10.24 5.72 -12.08
CA PRO A 110 -9.88 7.13 -11.99
C PRO A 110 -11.14 8.00 -11.89
N GLU A 111 -11.09 9.02 -11.04
CA GLU A 111 -12.06 10.10 -11.09
C GLU A 111 -11.90 10.85 -12.41
N PHE A 112 -13.00 11.44 -12.89
CA PHE A 112 -12.98 12.23 -14.12
C PHE A 112 -11.92 13.34 -14.04
N ASP A 113 -11.07 13.42 -15.05
CA ASP A 113 -9.98 14.40 -15.20
C ASP A 113 -8.95 14.41 -14.05
N LYS A 114 -8.83 13.29 -13.31
CA LYS A 114 -7.83 13.19 -12.24
C LYS A 114 -6.90 11.98 -12.43
N PRO A 115 -5.60 12.16 -12.17
CA PRO A 115 -4.68 11.06 -12.14
C PRO A 115 -4.99 10.11 -10.97
N THR A 116 -4.70 8.83 -11.16
CA THR A 116 -4.90 7.80 -10.14
C THR A 116 -3.59 7.12 -9.78
N ILE A 117 -3.56 6.49 -8.60
CA ILE A 117 -2.42 5.66 -8.20
C ILE A 117 -2.65 4.24 -8.66
N ALA A 118 -1.62 3.69 -9.27
CA ALA A 118 -1.57 2.29 -9.64
C ALA A 118 -0.45 1.56 -8.89
N SER A 119 -0.64 0.27 -8.71
CA SER A 119 0.31 -0.65 -8.09
C SER A 119 0.64 -1.81 -9.02
N ALA A 120 1.84 -2.33 -8.87
CA ALA A 120 2.34 -3.48 -9.60
C ALA A 120 2.98 -4.47 -8.62
N VAL A 121 2.62 -5.74 -8.75
CA VAL A 121 3.12 -6.85 -7.93
C VAL A 121 3.63 -7.94 -8.87
N PRO A 122 4.75 -8.64 -8.58
CA PRO A 122 5.19 -9.76 -9.41
C PRO A 122 4.08 -10.80 -9.59
N ILE A 123 3.80 -11.20 -10.83
CA ILE A 123 2.75 -12.20 -11.15
C ILE A 123 3.00 -13.50 -10.39
N ASP A 124 4.26 -13.94 -10.30
CA ASP A 124 4.63 -15.17 -9.60
C ASP A 124 4.29 -15.11 -8.10
N LEU A 125 4.45 -13.95 -7.45
CA LEU A 125 4.05 -13.77 -6.06
C LEU A 125 2.54 -13.85 -5.90
N VAL A 126 1.78 -13.21 -6.78
CA VAL A 126 0.32 -13.25 -6.76
C VAL A 126 -0.17 -14.70 -6.93
N GLN A 127 0.39 -15.42 -7.91
CA GLN A 127 0.05 -16.82 -8.15
C GLN A 127 0.41 -17.70 -6.96
N ALA A 128 1.60 -17.57 -6.40
CA ALA A 128 2.04 -18.35 -5.23
C ALA A 128 1.14 -18.11 -4.01
N LEU A 129 0.62 -16.90 -3.82
CA LEU A 129 -0.35 -16.62 -2.77
C LEU A 129 -1.67 -17.35 -3.04
N HIS A 130 -2.21 -17.29 -4.24
CA HIS A 130 -3.43 -18.01 -4.59
C HIS A 130 -3.28 -19.52 -4.37
N ASP A 131 -2.16 -20.10 -4.80
CA ASP A 131 -1.89 -21.53 -4.65
C ASP A 131 -1.84 -21.96 -3.17
N VAL A 132 -1.13 -21.19 -2.32
CA VAL A 132 -1.02 -21.51 -0.89
C VAL A 132 -2.38 -21.46 -0.19
N TYR A 133 -3.22 -20.48 -0.50
CA TYR A 133 -4.56 -20.40 0.10
C TYR A 133 -5.47 -21.52 -0.40
N ALA A 134 -5.44 -21.83 -1.70
CA ALA A 134 -6.21 -22.93 -2.29
C ALA A 134 -5.81 -24.29 -1.69
N GLU A 135 -4.50 -24.58 -1.58
CA GLU A 135 -3.97 -25.80 -0.97
C GLU A 135 -4.33 -25.92 0.52
N SER A 136 -4.50 -24.81 1.22
CA SER A 136 -4.89 -24.78 2.63
C SER A 136 -6.42 -24.86 2.84
N GLY A 137 -7.21 -24.99 1.77
CA GLY A 137 -8.69 -25.02 1.85
C GLY A 137 -9.30 -23.70 2.29
N MET A 138 -8.64 -22.59 1.98
CA MET A 138 -9.08 -21.25 2.31
C MET A 138 -9.39 -20.46 1.05
N GLU A 139 -10.29 -19.48 1.15
CA GLU A 139 -10.61 -18.56 0.05
C GLU A 139 -9.80 -17.26 0.21
N LEU A 140 -9.02 -16.92 -0.81
CA LEU A 140 -8.32 -15.64 -0.89
C LEU A 140 -9.18 -14.63 -1.65
N SER A 141 -9.82 -13.70 -0.92
CA SER A 141 -10.73 -12.72 -1.50
C SER A 141 -10.02 -11.54 -2.15
N ALA A 142 -8.90 -11.11 -1.57
CA ALA A 142 -8.20 -9.93 -2.05
C ALA A 142 -6.74 -9.88 -1.61
N ILE A 143 -5.92 -9.18 -2.40
CA ILE A 143 -4.53 -8.85 -2.12
C ILE A 143 -4.39 -7.33 -2.27
N TYR A 144 -3.99 -6.64 -1.19
CA TYR A 144 -3.81 -5.19 -1.17
C TYR A 144 -2.39 -4.79 -0.81
N PRO A 145 -1.81 -3.80 -1.48
CA PRO A 145 -0.60 -3.14 -1.00
C PRO A 145 -0.84 -2.43 0.34
N GLN A 146 0.13 -2.47 1.23
CA GLN A 146 0.02 -1.78 2.52
C GLN A 146 -0.13 -0.27 2.39
N LEU A 147 0.43 0.34 1.34
CA LEU A 147 0.26 1.75 1.07
C LEU A 147 -1.22 2.14 0.90
N MET A 148 -2.05 1.24 0.35
CA MET A 148 -3.48 1.49 0.18
C MET A 148 -4.20 1.68 1.51
N LEU A 149 -3.77 0.97 2.56
CA LEU A 149 -4.32 1.18 3.91
C LEU A 149 -3.97 2.58 4.44
N ALA A 150 -2.72 3.01 4.26
CA ALA A 150 -2.29 4.35 4.66
C ALA A 150 -3.06 5.45 3.92
N ILE A 151 -3.27 5.29 2.61
CA ILE A 151 -4.05 6.22 1.79
C ILE A 151 -5.49 6.31 2.30
N ASN A 152 -6.18 5.18 2.40
CA ASN A 152 -7.58 5.14 2.78
C ASN A 152 -7.80 5.76 4.16
N GLN A 153 -6.91 5.45 5.10
CA GLN A 153 -6.97 6.01 6.45
C GLN A 153 -6.74 7.52 6.45
N THR A 154 -5.75 7.97 5.70
CA THR A 154 -5.45 9.40 5.57
C THR A 154 -6.62 10.16 4.95
N LEU A 155 -7.21 9.63 3.88
CA LEU A 155 -8.38 10.25 3.22
C LEU A 155 -9.60 10.27 4.15
N SER A 156 -9.81 9.25 4.96
CA SER A 156 -10.85 9.22 5.98
C SER A 156 -10.67 10.34 7.03
N GLU A 157 -9.46 10.50 7.56
CA GLU A 157 -9.13 11.57 8.52
C GLU A 157 -9.30 12.97 7.92
N ILE A 158 -8.87 13.17 6.68
CA ILE A 158 -9.02 14.44 5.95
C ILE A 158 -10.50 14.79 5.80
N SER A 159 -11.32 13.83 5.39
CA SER A 159 -12.77 14.02 5.22
C SER A 159 -13.45 14.37 6.53
N GLN A 160 -13.09 13.70 7.63
CA GLN A 160 -13.68 13.95 8.95
C GLN A 160 -13.30 15.31 9.53
N HIS A 161 -12.06 15.74 9.34
CA HIS A 161 -11.51 16.95 9.95
C HIS A 161 -11.46 18.16 9.01
N LYS A 162 -12.01 18.06 7.78
CA LYS A 162 -12.01 19.11 6.76
C LYS A 162 -10.61 19.71 6.53
N MET A 163 -9.61 18.88 6.46
CA MET A 163 -8.22 19.28 6.29
C MET A 163 -7.93 19.75 4.85
N ALA A 164 -6.76 20.35 4.66
CA ALA A 164 -6.31 20.83 3.35
C ALA A 164 -6.29 19.70 2.30
N GLN A 165 -6.66 20.03 1.06
CA GLN A 165 -6.62 19.09 -0.07
C GLN A 165 -5.23 19.00 -0.73
N SER A 166 -4.23 19.64 -0.14
CA SER A 166 -2.84 19.61 -0.60
C SER A 166 -1.94 19.27 0.56
N PHE A 167 -1.20 18.14 0.46
CA PHE A 167 -0.33 17.63 1.53
C PHE A 167 0.67 16.60 1.03
N TRP A 168 1.72 16.40 1.82
CA TRP A 168 2.57 15.23 1.73
C TRP A 168 2.03 14.10 2.60
N LEU A 169 1.85 12.91 2.05
CA LEU A 169 1.65 11.69 2.82
C LEU A 169 2.96 10.92 2.89
N VAL A 170 3.41 10.67 4.11
CA VAL A 170 4.61 9.89 4.41
C VAL A 170 4.19 8.63 5.14
N ALA A 171 4.24 7.49 4.46
CA ALA A 171 3.99 6.20 5.08
C ALA A 171 5.33 5.48 5.34
N VAL A 172 5.63 5.24 6.63
CA VAL A 172 6.87 4.59 7.08
C VAL A 172 6.58 3.15 7.47
N GLN A 173 7.38 2.23 6.96
CA GLN A 173 7.28 0.81 7.28
C GLN A 173 8.62 0.10 7.03
N ASN A 174 9.07 -0.70 8.00
CA ASN A 174 10.15 -1.69 7.84
C ASN A 174 11.41 -1.19 7.09
N GLY A 175 11.84 0.06 7.33
CA GLY A 175 13.00 0.63 6.66
C GLY A 175 12.70 1.14 5.24
N ARG A 176 11.42 1.42 4.93
CA ARG A 176 10.99 2.09 3.71
C ARG A 176 10.13 3.32 4.01
N ILE A 177 10.20 4.27 3.12
CA ILE A 177 9.31 5.43 3.07
C ILE A 177 8.56 5.37 1.74
N CYS A 178 7.23 5.36 1.83
CA CYS A 178 6.38 5.72 0.71
C CYS A 178 6.03 7.19 0.85
N LEU A 179 6.58 8.02 -0.04
CA LEU A 179 6.31 9.45 -0.12
C LEU A 179 5.30 9.71 -1.22
N MET A 180 4.24 10.40 -0.90
CA MET A 180 3.19 10.76 -1.85
C MET A 180 2.87 12.23 -1.74
N LEU A 181 2.44 12.82 -2.85
CA LEU A 181 2.01 14.20 -2.92
C LEU A 181 0.60 14.28 -3.51
N LEU A 182 -0.30 14.88 -2.75
CA LEU A 182 -1.61 15.33 -3.21
C LEU A 182 -1.60 16.86 -3.35
N VAL A 183 -2.06 17.38 -4.47
CA VAL A 183 -2.24 18.81 -4.71
C VAL A 183 -3.64 19.04 -5.26
N ASP A 184 -4.42 19.87 -4.59
CA ASP A 184 -5.79 20.20 -4.96
C ASP A 184 -6.66 18.96 -5.24
N GLY A 185 -6.53 17.97 -4.36
CA GLY A 185 -7.25 16.69 -4.46
C GLY A 185 -6.79 15.77 -5.59
N SER A 186 -5.64 16.06 -6.23
CA SER A 186 -5.08 15.25 -7.32
C SER A 186 -3.71 14.68 -6.96
N TRP A 187 -3.52 13.39 -7.16
CA TRP A 187 -2.22 12.74 -6.94
C TRP A 187 -1.20 13.23 -7.95
N ARG A 188 -0.04 13.69 -7.47
CA ARG A 188 1.05 14.19 -8.31
C ARG A 188 2.28 13.30 -8.29
N LEU A 189 2.50 12.61 -7.19
CA LEU A 189 3.73 11.83 -6.99
C LEU A 189 3.45 10.64 -6.08
N VAL A 190 4.12 9.53 -6.37
CA VAL A 190 4.31 8.40 -5.47
C VAL A 190 5.74 7.88 -5.61
N LYS A 191 6.46 7.76 -4.50
CA LYS A 191 7.81 7.20 -4.42
C LYS A 191 7.87 6.17 -3.31
N ASN A 192 8.47 5.04 -3.57
CA ASN A 192 8.72 3.99 -2.58
C ASN A 192 10.23 3.78 -2.48
N VAL A 193 10.84 4.23 -1.39
CA VAL A 193 12.29 4.32 -1.23
C VAL A 193 12.73 3.53 0.00
N ALA A 194 13.75 2.70 -0.16
CA ALA A 194 14.43 2.10 0.98
C ALA A 194 15.28 3.17 1.69
N VAL A 195 15.23 3.19 3.01
CA VAL A 195 15.92 4.19 3.82
C VAL A 195 16.67 3.52 4.97
N ALA A 196 17.76 4.15 5.39
CA ALA A 196 18.44 3.79 6.64
C ALA A 196 17.59 4.24 7.85
N ALA A 197 18.00 3.85 9.05
CA ALA A 197 17.19 4.02 10.26
C ALA A 197 16.90 5.48 10.70
N ASP A 198 17.59 6.48 10.14
CA ASP A 198 17.39 7.88 10.51
C ASP A 198 16.28 8.54 9.66
N PHE A 199 15.04 8.33 10.07
CA PHE A 199 13.88 8.90 9.40
C PHE A 199 13.75 10.41 9.58
N SER A 200 14.28 10.96 10.67
CA SER A 200 14.16 12.39 11.01
C SER A 200 14.92 13.29 10.03
N THR A 201 16.04 12.81 9.52
CA THR A 201 16.83 13.52 8.50
C THR A 201 16.42 13.13 7.08
N GLN A 202 16.02 11.88 6.86
CA GLN A 202 15.74 11.39 5.52
C GLN A 202 14.40 11.86 4.97
N ILE A 203 13.34 11.98 5.79
CA ILE A 203 12.04 12.48 5.33
C ILE A 203 12.15 13.90 4.77
N PRO A 204 12.70 14.89 5.48
CA PRO A 204 12.88 16.24 4.94
C PRO A 204 13.73 16.25 3.66
N ALA A 205 14.82 15.50 3.63
CA ALA A 205 15.70 15.43 2.46
C ALA A 205 14.98 14.87 1.22
N LEU A 206 14.14 13.83 1.40
CA LEU A 206 13.33 13.29 0.32
C LEU A 206 12.29 14.30 -0.18
N ILE A 207 11.58 14.97 0.73
CA ILE A 207 10.60 16.01 0.37
C ILE A 207 11.30 17.14 -0.38
N GLN A 208 12.40 17.67 0.16
CA GLN A 208 13.14 18.76 -0.47
C GLN A 208 13.62 18.40 -1.88
N ARG A 209 14.10 17.18 -2.07
CA ARG A 209 14.49 16.68 -3.39
C ARG A 209 13.31 16.69 -4.37
N GLU A 210 12.15 16.22 -3.95
CA GLU A 210 10.97 16.19 -4.82
C GLU A 210 10.38 17.59 -5.05
N VAL A 211 10.46 18.50 -4.07
CA VAL A 211 10.11 19.92 -4.23
C VAL A 211 10.94 20.56 -5.34
N VAL A 212 12.24 20.36 -5.32
CA VAL A 212 13.16 20.89 -6.33
C VAL A 212 12.87 20.25 -7.71
N ASN A 213 12.76 18.93 -7.77
CA ASN A 213 12.59 18.20 -9.02
C ASN A 213 11.26 18.52 -9.73
N ASN A 214 10.21 18.84 -8.96
CA ASN A 214 8.87 19.11 -9.50
C ASN A 214 8.52 20.61 -9.47
N ASN A 215 9.48 21.50 -9.15
CA ASN A 215 9.29 22.94 -9.07
C ASN A 215 8.08 23.37 -8.21
N LEU A 216 7.94 22.74 -7.05
CA LEU A 216 6.86 23.01 -6.12
C LEU A 216 7.21 24.23 -5.25
N GLN A 217 6.26 25.14 -5.07
CA GLN A 217 6.51 26.42 -4.37
C GLN A 217 6.01 26.46 -2.92
N VAL A 218 5.46 25.39 -2.37
CA VAL A 218 4.62 25.50 -1.17
C VAL A 218 5.09 24.61 -0.03
N GLU A 219 5.16 25.22 1.16
CA GLU A 219 5.18 24.49 2.43
C GLU A 219 3.82 23.83 2.62
N MET A 220 3.78 22.51 2.43
CA MET A 220 2.56 21.71 2.63
C MET A 220 2.66 20.92 3.93
N PRO A 221 1.54 20.69 4.60
CA PRO A 221 1.52 19.81 5.78
C PRO A 221 1.96 18.39 5.41
N ILE A 222 2.61 17.73 6.36
CA ILE A 222 3.02 16.34 6.24
C ILE A 222 2.05 15.50 7.07
N LEU A 223 1.36 14.58 6.43
CA LEU A 223 0.57 13.55 7.09
C LEU A 223 1.44 12.31 7.25
N LEU A 224 1.76 11.95 8.49
CA LEU A 224 2.66 10.85 8.81
C LEU A 224 1.87 9.62 9.24
N TYR A 225 1.97 8.53 8.48
CA TYR A 225 1.45 7.22 8.82
C TYR A 225 2.60 6.28 9.20
N TRP A 226 2.73 5.98 10.49
CA TRP A 226 3.79 5.12 11.01
C TRP A 226 3.27 4.17 12.09
N PRO A 227 2.58 3.09 11.72
CA PRO A 227 1.85 2.23 12.66
C PRO A 227 2.75 1.49 13.67
N GLU A 228 4.03 1.33 13.34
CA GLU A 228 4.99 0.60 14.20
C GLU A 228 5.64 1.49 15.27
N TYR A 229 5.54 2.81 15.13
CA TYR A 229 6.18 3.75 16.03
C TYR A 229 5.22 4.21 17.13
N LYS A 230 5.52 3.85 18.37
CA LYS A 230 4.63 4.10 19.53
C LYS A 230 4.56 5.58 19.94
N GLU A 231 5.59 6.35 19.63
CA GLU A 231 5.73 7.76 20.03
C GLU A 231 5.52 8.73 18.85
N VAL A 232 4.69 8.36 17.90
CA VAL A 232 4.45 9.18 16.68
C VAL A 232 4.01 10.61 17.03
N SER A 233 3.29 10.80 18.15
CA SER A 233 2.88 12.13 18.61
C SER A 233 4.06 13.06 18.98
N ALA A 234 5.23 12.50 19.26
CA ALA A 234 6.45 13.25 19.58
C ALA A 234 7.34 13.48 18.34
N PHE A 235 7.01 12.87 17.19
CA PHE A 235 7.79 13.03 16.00
C PHE A 235 7.57 14.40 15.37
N GLN A 236 8.60 15.24 15.42
CA GLN A 236 8.59 16.58 14.85
C GLN A 236 9.66 16.67 13.78
N LEU A 237 9.32 17.32 12.68
CA LEU A 237 10.28 17.71 11.65
C LEU A 237 10.46 19.23 11.70
N ALA A 238 11.68 19.69 11.85
CA ALA A 238 12.00 21.11 11.88
C ALA A 238 11.39 21.81 10.64
N ASN A 239 10.68 22.89 10.85
CA ASN A 239 10.02 23.72 9.81
C ASN A 239 8.85 23.06 9.06
N HIS A 240 8.32 21.92 9.52
CA HIS A 240 7.16 21.28 8.90
C HIS A 240 6.01 21.09 9.89
N CYS A 241 4.80 21.36 9.44
CA CYS A 241 3.59 20.95 10.15
C CYS A 241 3.38 19.45 9.94
N VAL A 242 3.60 18.63 10.97
CA VAL A 242 3.42 17.18 10.93
C VAL A 242 2.11 16.82 11.64
N ILE A 243 1.24 16.13 10.93
CA ILE A 243 -0.01 15.60 11.44
C ILE A 243 0.11 14.08 11.44
N ASN A 244 0.04 13.48 12.62
CA ASN A 244 0.17 12.04 12.75
C ASN A 244 -1.16 11.35 12.49
N ILE A 245 -1.16 10.42 11.56
CA ILE A 245 -2.30 9.57 11.24
C ILE A 245 -2.20 8.31 12.10
N HIS A 246 -3.12 8.18 13.03
CA HIS A 246 -3.16 7.01 13.89
C HIS A 246 -3.87 5.85 13.18
N PRO A 247 -3.29 4.64 13.18
CA PRO A 247 -4.00 3.47 12.68
C PRO A 247 -5.24 3.25 13.56
N HIS A 248 -6.41 3.60 13.05
CA HIS A 248 -7.66 3.10 13.65
C HIS A 248 -7.64 1.58 13.56
N GLN A 249 -8.16 0.90 14.57
CA GLN A 249 -8.15 -0.55 14.67
C GLN A 249 -8.29 -1.19 13.30
N PHE A 250 -7.27 -1.95 12.89
CA PHE A 250 -7.05 -2.60 11.59
C PHE A 250 -8.32 -3.23 10.95
N ASP A 251 -9.37 -3.36 11.76
CA ASP A 251 -10.53 -4.16 11.51
C ASP A 251 -11.57 -3.48 10.61
N LYS A 252 -11.67 -2.16 10.61
CA LYS A 252 -12.74 -1.48 9.87
C LYS A 252 -12.42 -1.28 8.38
N GLU A 253 -11.18 -1.05 8.04
CA GLU A 253 -10.81 -0.60 6.69
C GLU A 253 -10.50 -1.72 5.70
N ILE A 254 -9.86 -2.80 6.13
CA ILE A 254 -9.61 -3.98 5.27
C ILE A 254 -10.92 -4.49 4.69
N ILE A 255 -11.99 -4.38 5.45
CA ILE A 255 -13.29 -4.96 5.10
C ILE A 255 -14.17 -3.98 4.31
N HIS A 256 -14.08 -2.68 4.55
CA HIS A 256 -14.74 -1.69 3.68
C HIS A 256 -14.14 -1.67 2.27
N ALA A 257 -12.83 -1.84 2.15
CA ALA A 257 -12.18 -1.98 0.84
C ALA A 257 -12.69 -3.25 0.12
N SER A 258 -12.75 -4.40 0.79
CA SER A 258 -13.21 -5.65 0.17
C SER A 258 -14.70 -5.61 -0.22
N THR A 259 -15.55 -4.94 0.55
CA THR A 259 -17.01 -4.87 0.27
C THR A 259 -17.31 -3.95 -0.92
N ARG A 260 -16.60 -2.85 -1.09
CA ARG A 260 -16.77 -1.95 -2.24
C ARG A 260 -16.35 -2.60 -3.56
N TYR A 261 -15.30 -3.43 -3.54
CA TYR A 261 -14.86 -4.16 -4.75
C TYR A 261 -15.78 -5.32 -5.14
N SER A 262 -16.41 -6.00 -4.18
CA SER A 262 -17.31 -7.12 -4.46
C SER A 262 -18.70 -6.70 -4.95
N GLN A 263 -19.13 -5.47 -4.69
CA GLN A 263 -20.46 -4.97 -5.06
C GLN A 263 -20.49 -4.09 -6.31
N GLY A 264 -19.34 -3.76 -6.89
CA GLY A 264 -19.28 -2.92 -8.10
C GLY A 264 -19.85 -1.51 -7.92
N GLU A 265 -20.04 -1.05 -6.67
CA GLU A 265 -20.55 0.28 -6.40
C GLU A 265 -19.43 1.32 -6.56
N PRO A 266 -19.66 2.36 -7.34
CA PRO A 266 -18.72 3.49 -7.42
C PRO A 266 -18.68 4.23 -6.08
N ALA A 267 -17.47 4.67 -5.72
CA ALA A 267 -17.18 5.44 -4.52
C ALA A 267 -17.85 6.82 -4.54
#